data_acb2fc8f9e8f300b439c21857b9f004c
#
_entry.id   acb2fc8f9e8f300b439c21857b9f004c
#
_cell.length_a   1.000
_cell.length_b   1.000
_cell.length_c   1.000
_cell.angle_alpha   90.00
_cell.angle_beta   90.00
_cell.angle_gamma   90.00
#
_symmetry.space_group_name_H-M   'P 1'
#
loop_
_entity.id
_entity.type
_entity.pdbx_description
1 polymer ?
#
loop_
_entity_poly.entity_id
_entity_poly.type
_entity_poly.pdbx_seq_one_letter_code
_entity_poly.pdbx_strand_id
1 'polypeptide(L)'
;MNKVDAAVVGAGMGGLAAAAVLAAGGRSVLVCEGSGELGGCAGSFRRSGYLFSAGATYGMGFEPGGLFQRLYRELGLPLPPLHPQSVIMDVHLPDRTVRYYQQKEAWFREIRRVFPAKAQSIIDFYEEVFGFSFLLEQIAVHRPVLPPRTFGDAARLLRMVDPRLLKRAPLLLQSLGQRLRRYGIEREEAFVHFLNGQLIDSVQTTADECPVVLAYTALNVFHRGAYYIDGGLSRIALDLTEAVLSSGGEVRLRTPITGLRKSAGEEGGWELRTRRGEIIHAHQVVLGNSLHSFHGLLDEAERHGGPGFLSQEEEEARPAWSAFTLYMGCPADKVFPPVAADAADQAGAPPVLYHQFIRSYGAPLAETNQFLLSISRPGDDLRAPAGHAALTASTHTAPDPWWSLGREAYERRKQEYADSILEGADRVFPGFSDSLDVMLPGTPVTFERYTQRSRGKVGGYIPQGPLDLLRMSSAYSGVPGVYLCGDTVYPGAGTLGSAMSGWIAAERMLR
;
A
#
# COMPACT_ATOMS: atom_id res chain seq x y z
N MET A 1 12.02 -23.65 16.05
CA MET A 1 10.90 -24.04 16.93
C MET A 1 9.87 -24.81 16.10
N ASN A 2 9.51 -26.04 16.50
CA ASN A 2 8.48 -26.81 15.77
C ASN A 2 7.11 -26.71 16.44
N LYS A 3 6.99 -26.06 17.61
CA LYS A 3 5.74 -25.76 18.30
C LYS A 3 5.79 -24.34 18.85
N VAL A 4 4.82 -23.50 18.46
CA VAL A 4 4.77 -22.08 18.81
C VAL A 4 3.34 -21.65 19.19
N ASP A 5 3.20 -20.55 19.94
CA ASP A 5 1.89 -19.97 20.22
C ASP A 5 1.25 -19.43 18.95
N ALA A 6 2.03 -18.78 18.10
CA ALA A 6 1.56 -18.17 16.88
C ALA A 6 2.50 -18.43 15.70
N ALA A 7 1.96 -18.91 14.59
CA ALA A 7 2.64 -18.94 13.30
C ALA A 7 2.09 -17.83 12.41
N VAL A 8 2.99 -17.09 11.76
CA VAL A 8 2.64 -16.03 10.81
C VAL A 8 3.10 -16.46 9.42
N VAL A 9 2.17 -16.56 8.48
CA VAL A 9 2.44 -16.92 7.08
C VAL A 9 2.55 -15.66 6.24
N GLY A 10 3.77 -15.37 5.78
CA GLY A 10 4.10 -14.19 5.00
C GLY A 10 4.72 -13.06 5.84
N ALA A 11 5.89 -12.59 5.40
CA ALA A 11 6.61 -11.46 5.99
C ALA A 11 6.37 -10.13 5.25
N GLY A 12 5.15 -9.91 4.76
CA GLY A 12 4.68 -8.60 4.31
C GLY A 12 4.43 -7.66 5.49
N MET A 13 4.08 -6.39 5.23
CA MET A 13 3.87 -5.38 6.28
C MET A 13 2.83 -5.82 7.32
N GLY A 14 1.73 -6.46 6.91
CA GLY A 14 0.70 -6.96 7.82
C GLY A 14 1.21 -8.10 8.70
N GLY A 15 1.86 -9.10 8.09
CA GLY A 15 2.41 -10.25 8.80
C GLY A 15 3.50 -9.85 9.80
N LEU A 16 4.44 -8.99 9.40
CA LEU A 16 5.49 -8.49 10.29
C LEU A 16 4.95 -7.63 11.43
N ALA A 17 3.96 -6.76 11.16
CA ALA A 17 3.31 -5.98 12.23
C ALA A 17 2.59 -6.90 13.22
N ALA A 18 1.87 -7.93 12.75
CA ALA A 18 1.24 -8.91 13.61
C ALA A 18 2.28 -9.69 14.45
N ALA A 19 3.33 -10.18 13.81
CA ALA A 19 4.39 -10.95 14.46
C ALA A 19 5.11 -10.14 15.56
N ALA A 20 5.45 -8.88 15.26
CA ALA A 20 6.13 -8.00 16.21
C ALA A 20 5.27 -7.71 17.45
N VAL A 21 3.97 -7.41 17.25
CA VAL A 21 3.04 -7.17 18.35
C VAL A 21 2.81 -8.43 19.19
N LEU A 22 2.68 -9.59 18.56
CA LEU A 22 2.52 -10.87 19.28
C LEU A 22 3.77 -11.22 20.08
N ALA A 23 4.95 -11.08 19.49
CA ALA A 23 6.22 -11.37 20.18
C ALA A 23 6.45 -10.40 21.35
N ALA A 24 6.21 -9.10 21.17
CA ALA A 24 6.27 -8.11 22.23
C ALA A 24 5.22 -8.39 23.34
N GLY A 25 4.08 -9.01 22.99
CA GLY A 25 3.07 -9.51 23.94
C GLY A 25 3.43 -10.82 24.62
N GLY A 26 4.68 -11.33 24.48
CA GLY A 26 5.19 -12.51 25.17
C GLY A 26 4.81 -13.84 24.54
N ARG A 27 4.30 -13.85 23.29
CA ARG A 27 4.01 -15.09 22.56
C ARG A 27 5.26 -15.61 21.86
N SER A 28 5.43 -16.94 21.85
CA SER A 28 6.40 -17.58 20.95
C SER A 28 5.90 -17.49 19.51
N VAL A 29 6.65 -16.80 18.65
CA VAL A 29 6.23 -16.47 17.28
C VAL A 29 7.20 -17.04 16.26
N LEU A 30 6.66 -17.68 15.21
CA LEU A 30 7.41 -18.09 14.03
C LEU A 30 6.81 -17.44 12.79
N VAL A 31 7.61 -16.65 12.06
CA VAL A 31 7.23 -16.11 10.75
C VAL A 31 7.80 -16.99 9.66
N CYS A 32 6.96 -17.42 8.71
CA CYS A 32 7.36 -18.19 7.53
C CYS A 32 7.13 -17.36 6.26
N GLU A 33 8.23 -16.98 5.59
CA GLU A 33 8.20 -16.23 4.33
C GLU A 33 8.63 -17.11 3.15
N GLY A 34 7.83 -17.09 2.09
CA GLY A 34 8.09 -17.90 0.89
C GLY A 34 9.24 -17.39 0.03
N SER A 35 9.48 -16.08 0.02
CA SER A 35 10.55 -15.44 -0.74
C SER A 35 11.87 -15.38 0.05
N GLY A 36 12.89 -14.81 -0.59
CA GLY A 36 14.17 -14.51 0.06
C GLY A 36 14.22 -13.09 0.63
N GLU A 37 13.17 -12.29 0.48
CA GLU A 37 13.13 -10.88 0.84
C GLU A 37 11.97 -10.58 1.79
N LEU A 38 12.14 -9.60 2.67
CA LEU A 38 11.15 -9.13 3.64
C LEU A 38 10.31 -7.98 3.08
N GLY A 39 9.12 -7.76 3.63
CA GLY A 39 8.30 -6.59 3.34
C GLY A 39 7.26 -6.77 2.23
N GLY A 40 7.29 -7.88 1.48
CA GLY A 40 6.34 -8.12 0.39
C GLY A 40 6.39 -7.02 -0.67
N CYS A 41 5.25 -6.42 -1.03
CA CYS A 41 5.19 -5.32 -2.01
C CYS A 41 5.86 -4.01 -1.52
N ALA A 42 6.13 -3.87 -0.22
CA ALA A 42 6.91 -2.77 0.34
C ALA A 42 8.38 -3.18 0.65
N GLY A 43 8.78 -4.36 0.21
CA GLY A 43 10.16 -4.84 0.28
C GLY A 43 11.09 -4.12 -0.70
N SER A 44 12.34 -4.55 -0.72
CA SER A 44 13.36 -4.06 -1.64
C SER A 44 14.27 -5.19 -2.11
N PHE A 45 14.97 -4.96 -3.20
CA PHE A 45 15.98 -5.88 -3.72
C PHE A 45 17.17 -5.11 -4.27
N ARG A 46 18.37 -5.74 -4.20
CA ARG A 46 19.61 -5.16 -4.75
C ARG A 46 19.91 -5.68 -6.14
N ARG A 47 20.28 -4.76 -7.04
CA ARG A 47 20.79 -5.11 -8.37
C ARG A 47 21.75 -4.04 -8.88
N SER A 48 22.90 -4.46 -9.43
CA SER A 48 23.90 -3.57 -10.04
C SER A 48 24.32 -2.38 -9.15
N GLY A 49 24.45 -2.59 -7.83
CA GLY A 49 24.81 -1.53 -6.87
C GLY A 49 23.63 -0.70 -6.34
N TYR A 50 22.44 -0.83 -6.93
CA TYR A 50 21.24 -0.11 -6.51
C TYR A 50 20.35 -0.96 -5.59
N LEU A 51 19.63 -0.28 -4.67
CA LEU A 51 18.54 -0.84 -3.87
C LEU A 51 17.21 -0.28 -4.36
N PHE A 52 16.42 -1.11 -5.01
CA PHE A 52 15.12 -0.75 -5.56
C PHE A 52 13.99 -1.11 -4.60
N SER A 53 12.99 -0.22 -4.46
CA SER A 53 11.73 -0.57 -3.81
C SER A 53 10.91 -1.45 -4.74
N ALA A 54 10.39 -2.58 -4.23
CA ALA A 54 9.66 -3.56 -5.05
C ALA A 54 8.35 -3.01 -5.64
N GLY A 55 7.65 -2.14 -4.89
CA GLY A 55 6.39 -1.51 -5.33
C GLY A 55 6.13 -0.21 -4.58
N ALA A 56 5.72 -0.29 -3.31
CA ALA A 56 5.42 0.89 -2.51
C ALA A 56 6.70 1.70 -2.18
N THR A 57 6.60 3.03 -2.26
CA THR A 57 7.76 3.92 -2.11
C THR A 57 7.53 5.06 -1.12
N TYR A 58 6.29 5.39 -0.79
CA TYR A 58 5.94 6.58 -0.02
C TYR A 58 5.79 6.30 1.48
N GLY A 59 6.51 7.04 2.33
CA GLY A 59 6.42 6.95 3.79
C GLY A 59 5.29 7.82 4.36
N MET A 60 4.39 7.21 5.12
CA MET A 60 3.26 7.86 5.79
C MET A 60 3.06 7.24 7.17
N GLY A 61 2.31 7.93 8.05
CA GLY A 61 1.95 7.41 9.38
C GLY A 61 3.04 7.57 10.44
N PHE A 62 4.04 8.41 10.18
CA PHE A 62 5.11 8.75 11.13
C PHE A 62 4.88 10.10 11.82
N GLU A 63 3.87 10.84 11.42
CA GLU A 63 3.45 12.08 12.08
C GLU A 63 3.01 11.83 13.53
N PRO A 64 2.99 12.88 14.39
CA PRO A 64 2.52 12.75 15.77
C PRO A 64 1.14 12.08 15.86
N GLY A 65 1.08 10.93 16.57
CA GLY A 65 -0.14 10.10 16.68
C GLY A 65 -0.41 9.22 15.46
N GLY A 66 0.43 9.25 14.43
CA GLY A 66 0.34 8.36 13.27
C GLY A 66 0.54 6.88 13.60
N LEU A 67 0.14 6.01 12.68
CA LEU A 67 0.14 4.57 12.90
C LEU A 67 1.54 4.03 13.24
N PHE A 68 2.53 4.32 12.38
CA PHE A 68 3.88 3.81 12.59
C PHE A 68 4.55 4.45 13.80
N GLN A 69 4.33 5.75 14.07
CA GLN A 69 4.84 6.36 15.29
C GLN A 69 4.33 5.64 16.55
N ARG A 70 3.04 5.27 16.58
CA ARG A 70 2.45 4.53 17.71
C ARG A 70 2.96 3.10 17.77
N LEU A 71 3.06 2.40 16.62
CA LEU A 71 3.55 1.03 16.55
C LEU A 71 5.00 0.93 17.03
N TYR A 72 5.87 1.81 16.52
CA TYR A 72 7.28 1.86 16.95
C TYR A 72 7.41 2.13 18.47
N ARG A 73 6.62 3.07 18.98
CA ARG A 73 6.60 3.35 20.43
C ARG A 73 6.14 2.13 21.25
N GLU A 74 5.10 1.42 20.80
CA GLU A 74 4.59 0.22 21.50
C GLU A 74 5.62 -0.91 21.47
N LEU A 75 6.38 -1.04 20.38
CA LEU A 75 7.43 -2.03 20.24
C LEU A 75 8.78 -1.60 20.85
N GLY A 76 8.89 -0.39 21.38
CA GLY A 76 10.15 0.15 21.91
C GLY A 76 11.22 0.40 20.86
N LEU A 77 10.84 0.54 19.59
CA LEU A 77 11.74 0.77 18.48
C LEU A 77 12.04 2.26 18.28
N PRO A 78 13.27 2.65 17.94
CA PRO A 78 13.59 4.00 17.47
C PRO A 78 12.96 4.23 16.09
N LEU A 79 12.47 5.45 15.84
CA LEU A 79 12.01 5.81 14.49
C LEU A 79 13.19 5.78 13.50
N PRO A 80 12.96 5.31 12.26
CA PRO A 80 13.98 5.38 11.22
C PRO A 80 14.32 6.83 10.87
N PRO A 81 15.44 7.10 10.18
CA PRO A 81 15.73 8.42 9.64
C PRO A 81 14.64 8.85 8.66
N LEU A 82 13.91 9.91 9.02
CA LEU A 82 12.76 10.44 8.29
C LEU A 82 13.09 11.82 7.71
N HIS A 83 12.75 12.04 6.45
CA HIS A 83 12.88 13.33 5.78
C HIS A 83 11.47 13.82 5.38
N PRO A 84 10.88 14.78 6.11
CA PRO A 84 9.58 15.34 5.79
C PRO A 84 9.55 15.94 4.39
N GLN A 85 8.49 15.68 3.64
CA GLN A 85 8.29 16.18 2.29
C GLN A 85 7.23 17.30 2.32
N SER A 86 7.64 18.55 2.08
CA SER A 86 6.72 19.69 1.96
C SER A 86 5.94 19.67 0.65
N VAL A 87 6.54 19.15 -0.42
CA VAL A 87 5.89 18.80 -1.67
C VAL A 87 5.68 17.29 -1.68
N ILE A 88 4.43 16.85 -1.75
CA ILE A 88 4.05 15.45 -1.80
C ILE A 88 4.53 14.87 -3.13
N MET A 89 4.13 15.49 -4.24
CA MET A 89 4.54 15.12 -5.59
C MET A 89 4.24 16.25 -6.58
N ASP A 90 4.90 16.19 -7.73
CA ASP A 90 4.48 16.96 -8.90
C ASP A 90 3.62 16.04 -9.80
N VAL A 91 2.38 16.44 -10.09
CA VAL A 91 1.46 15.72 -10.95
C VAL A 91 1.45 16.34 -12.33
N HIS A 92 2.01 15.63 -13.29
CA HIS A 92 2.13 16.04 -14.69
C HIS A 92 0.90 15.60 -15.46
N LEU A 93 0.00 16.55 -15.69
CA LEU A 93 -1.20 16.38 -16.52
C LEU A 93 -0.88 16.69 -17.99
N PRO A 94 -1.72 16.36 -18.96
CA PRO A 94 -1.47 16.63 -20.39
C PRO A 94 -1.19 18.08 -20.73
N ASP A 95 -1.79 19.03 -19.98
CA ASP A 95 -1.77 20.46 -20.29
C ASP A 95 -1.14 21.32 -19.18
N ARG A 96 -0.87 20.75 -18.01
CA ARG A 96 -0.32 21.48 -16.85
C ARG A 96 0.33 20.58 -15.82
N THR A 97 1.15 21.17 -14.94
CA THR A 97 1.69 20.49 -13.75
C THR A 97 1.03 21.06 -12.50
N VAL A 98 0.56 20.17 -11.63
CA VAL A 98 0.01 20.49 -10.32
C VAL A 98 1.04 20.09 -9.27
N ARG A 99 1.54 21.04 -8.50
CA ARG A 99 2.42 20.75 -7.37
C ARG A 99 1.58 20.46 -6.13
N TYR A 100 1.56 19.22 -5.71
CA TYR A 100 0.75 18.78 -4.58
C TYR A 100 1.52 19.01 -3.28
N TYR A 101 1.06 19.96 -2.46
CA TYR A 101 1.71 20.34 -1.22
C TYR A 101 1.12 19.63 -0.01
N GLN A 102 1.97 19.27 0.95
CA GLN A 102 1.57 18.67 2.22
C GLN A 102 0.79 19.66 3.11
N GLN A 103 1.28 20.92 3.19
CA GLN A 103 0.62 21.93 4.00
C GLN A 103 -0.62 22.50 3.31
N LYS A 104 -1.73 22.55 4.06
CA LYS A 104 -3.06 22.98 3.60
C LYS A 104 -3.03 24.36 2.92
N GLU A 105 -2.35 25.33 3.54
CA GLU A 105 -2.29 26.71 3.02
C GLU A 105 -1.51 26.79 1.70
N ALA A 106 -0.43 26.01 1.57
CA ALA A 106 0.33 25.93 0.34
C ALA A 106 -0.49 25.24 -0.76
N TRP A 107 -1.21 24.16 -0.40
CA TRP A 107 -2.12 23.48 -1.31
C TRP A 107 -3.24 24.40 -1.80
N PHE A 108 -3.84 25.19 -0.92
CA PHE A 108 -4.90 26.13 -1.32
C PHE A 108 -4.39 27.29 -2.20
N ARG A 109 -3.13 27.71 -2.03
CA ARG A 109 -2.50 28.67 -2.97
C ARG A 109 -2.32 28.01 -4.35
N GLU A 110 -1.88 26.77 -4.40
CA GLU A 110 -1.70 26.04 -5.64
C GLU A 110 -3.04 25.80 -6.37
N ILE A 111 -4.10 25.44 -5.66
CA ILE A 111 -5.46 25.33 -6.22
C ILE A 111 -5.86 26.65 -6.90
N ARG A 112 -5.63 27.78 -6.25
CA ARG A 112 -5.95 29.10 -6.85
C ARG A 112 -5.12 29.41 -8.09
N ARG A 113 -3.87 28.95 -8.11
CA ARG A 113 -2.96 29.12 -9.25
C ARG A 113 -3.38 28.26 -10.45
N VAL A 114 -3.67 26.98 -10.19
CA VAL A 114 -3.87 25.99 -11.27
C VAL A 114 -5.33 25.88 -11.73
N PHE A 115 -6.29 26.10 -10.82
CA PHE A 115 -7.73 25.96 -11.07
C PHE A 115 -8.51 27.25 -10.73
N PRO A 116 -8.13 28.43 -11.27
CA PRO A 116 -8.68 29.72 -10.83
C PRO A 116 -10.20 29.81 -10.97
N ALA A 117 -10.79 29.23 -12.02
CA ALA A 117 -12.22 29.26 -12.27
C ALA A 117 -13.07 28.46 -11.24
N LYS A 118 -12.49 27.47 -10.60
CA LYS A 118 -13.16 26.57 -9.65
C LYS A 118 -12.49 26.55 -8.27
N ALA A 119 -11.55 27.45 -8.03
CA ALA A 119 -10.69 27.43 -6.85
C ALA A 119 -11.48 27.36 -5.54
N GLN A 120 -12.50 28.21 -5.36
CA GLN A 120 -13.27 28.23 -4.12
C GLN A 120 -14.06 26.92 -3.92
N SER A 121 -14.71 26.39 -4.95
CA SER A 121 -15.43 25.11 -4.86
C SER A 121 -14.50 23.93 -4.52
N ILE A 122 -13.29 23.92 -5.08
CA ILE A 122 -12.28 22.90 -4.78
C ILE A 122 -11.77 23.05 -3.33
N ILE A 123 -11.56 24.27 -2.87
CA ILE A 123 -11.16 24.56 -1.48
C ILE A 123 -12.24 24.09 -0.51
N ASP A 124 -13.50 24.45 -0.76
CA ASP A 124 -14.65 24.02 0.07
C ASP A 124 -14.79 22.51 0.13
N PHE A 125 -14.55 21.83 -1.00
CA PHE A 125 -14.46 20.37 -1.05
C PHE A 125 -13.34 19.82 -0.14
N TYR A 126 -12.12 20.37 -0.20
CA TYR A 126 -11.02 19.93 0.65
C TYR A 126 -11.25 20.22 2.14
N GLU A 127 -11.94 21.31 2.47
CA GLU A 127 -12.36 21.58 3.86
C GLU A 127 -13.31 20.48 4.39
N GLU A 128 -14.20 19.98 3.54
CA GLU A 128 -15.03 18.83 3.91
C GLU A 128 -14.18 17.56 4.06
N VAL A 129 -13.22 17.31 3.14
CA VAL A 129 -12.29 16.17 3.22
C VAL A 129 -11.57 16.18 4.57
N PHE A 130 -10.96 17.28 4.94
CA PHE A 130 -10.22 17.40 6.21
C PHE A 130 -11.11 17.23 7.43
N GLY A 131 -12.26 17.91 7.44
CA GLY A 131 -13.19 17.85 8.56
C GLY A 131 -13.83 16.48 8.77
N PHE A 132 -14.07 15.72 7.70
CA PHE A 132 -14.60 14.37 7.80
C PHE A 132 -13.52 13.34 8.16
N SER A 133 -12.36 13.44 7.54
CA SER A 133 -11.23 12.57 7.83
C SER A 133 -10.79 12.65 9.29
N PHE A 134 -10.80 13.84 9.88
CA PHE A 134 -10.54 14.02 11.30
C PHE A 134 -11.46 13.16 12.19
N LEU A 135 -12.75 13.06 11.86
CA LEU A 135 -13.70 12.24 12.61
C LEU A 135 -13.45 10.73 12.41
N LEU A 136 -13.07 10.33 11.19
CA LEU A 136 -12.72 8.92 10.91
C LEU A 136 -11.46 8.49 11.66
N GLU A 137 -10.49 9.38 11.77
CA GLU A 137 -9.23 9.12 12.48
C GLU A 137 -9.43 8.88 13.97
N GLN A 138 -10.38 9.59 14.61
CA GLN A 138 -10.73 9.35 16.01
C GLN A 138 -11.21 7.91 16.22
N ILE A 139 -11.82 7.27 15.23
CA ILE A 139 -12.23 5.87 15.28
C ILE A 139 -11.04 4.96 14.95
N ALA A 140 -10.29 5.29 13.89
CA ALA A 140 -9.17 4.48 13.41
C ALA A 140 -8.05 4.31 14.47
N VAL A 141 -7.83 5.33 15.30
CA VAL A 141 -6.87 5.27 16.43
C VAL A 141 -7.13 4.08 17.37
N HIS A 142 -8.38 3.68 17.53
CA HIS A 142 -8.78 2.56 18.39
C HIS A 142 -8.73 1.21 17.70
N ARG A 143 -8.32 1.15 16.45
CA ARG A 143 -8.15 -0.09 15.67
C ARG A 143 -9.40 -0.99 15.72
N PRO A 144 -10.59 -0.48 15.28
CA PRO A 144 -11.81 -1.29 15.28
C PRO A 144 -11.68 -2.46 14.31
N VAL A 145 -12.39 -3.55 14.60
CA VAL A 145 -12.61 -4.62 13.63
C VAL A 145 -13.79 -4.20 12.75
N LEU A 146 -13.55 -4.08 11.45
CA LEU A 146 -14.60 -3.78 10.47
C LEU A 146 -14.54 -4.78 9.32
N PRO A 147 -15.69 -5.27 8.86
CA PRO A 147 -16.99 -5.20 9.54
C PRO A 147 -16.95 -5.94 10.90
N PRO A 148 -17.74 -5.50 11.91
CA PRO A 148 -17.79 -6.17 13.20
C PRO A 148 -18.32 -7.60 13.03
N ARG A 149 -17.67 -8.57 13.68
CA ARG A 149 -18.04 -9.99 13.58
C ARG A 149 -18.63 -10.54 14.87
N THR A 150 -18.40 -9.86 15.98
CA THR A 150 -18.94 -10.22 17.29
C THR A 150 -19.80 -9.08 17.85
N PHE A 151 -20.70 -9.40 18.77
CA PHE A 151 -21.44 -8.39 19.53
C PHE A 151 -20.53 -7.41 20.27
N GLY A 152 -19.40 -7.92 20.79
CA GLY A 152 -18.38 -7.11 21.45
C GLY A 152 -17.71 -6.10 20.49
N ASP A 153 -17.45 -6.48 19.24
CA ASP A 153 -16.90 -5.55 18.24
C ASP A 153 -17.91 -4.44 17.89
N ALA A 154 -19.18 -4.82 17.70
CA ALA A 154 -20.24 -3.87 17.40
C ALA A 154 -20.45 -2.87 18.56
N ALA A 155 -20.52 -3.37 19.81
CA ALA A 155 -20.68 -2.53 21.01
C ALA A 155 -19.48 -1.59 21.19
N ARG A 156 -18.26 -2.06 20.90
CA ARG A 156 -17.05 -1.23 20.95
C ARG A 156 -17.08 -0.16 19.86
N LEU A 157 -17.43 -0.50 18.63
CA LEU A 157 -17.56 0.45 17.53
C LEU A 157 -18.56 1.56 17.86
N LEU A 158 -19.74 1.22 18.39
CA LEU A 158 -20.74 2.18 18.80
C LEU A 158 -20.24 3.18 19.84
N ARG A 159 -19.40 2.73 20.79
CA ARG A 159 -18.79 3.63 21.81
C ARG A 159 -17.75 4.60 21.24
N MET A 160 -17.18 4.30 20.07
CA MET A 160 -16.17 5.12 19.41
C MET A 160 -16.78 6.14 18.45
N VAL A 161 -18.06 5.98 18.08
CA VAL A 161 -18.71 6.85 17.10
C VAL A 161 -18.99 8.22 17.73
N ASP A 162 -18.35 9.25 17.20
CA ASP A 162 -18.64 10.64 17.56
C ASP A 162 -20.05 11.01 17.06
N PRO A 163 -20.91 11.65 17.88
CA PRO A 163 -22.22 12.13 17.44
C PRO A 163 -22.21 13.02 16.19
N ARG A 164 -21.10 13.75 15.96
CA ARG A 164 -20.90 14.55 14.73
C ARG A 164 -20.81 13.68 13.48
N LEU A 165 -20.30 12.44 13.58
CA LEU A 165 -20.27 11.50 12.47
C LEU A 165 -21.68 11.01 12.12
N LEU A 166 -22.57 10.86 13.09
CA LEU A 166 -23.97 10.47 12.84
C LEU A 166 -24.70 11.49 11.94
N LYS A 167 -24.42 12.78 12.14
CA LYS A 167 -24.97 13.85 11.27
C LYS A 167 -24.44 13.78 9.83
N ARG A 168 -23.28 13.15 9.64
CA ARG A 168 -22.62 12.94 8.34
C ARG A 168 -22.79 11.52 7.81
N ALA A 169 -23.60 10.68 8.46
CA ALA A 169 -23.86 9.30 8.05
C ALA A 169 -24.29 9.15 6.56
N PRO A 170 -25.07 10.07 5.96
CA PRO A 170 -25.36 9.98 4.54
C PRO A 170 -24.14 9.99 3.62
N LEU A 171 -22.99 10.55 4.05
CA LEU A 171 -21.74 10.52 3.28
C LEU A 171 -21.15 9.10 3.18
N LEU A 172 -21.42 8.23 4.15
CA LEU A 172 -20.95 6.85 4.16
C LEU A 172 -21.53 6.02 2.99
N LEU A 173 -22.65 6.47 2.41
CA LEU A 173 -23.35 5.81 1.31
C LEU A 173 -23.13 6.51 -0.04
N GLN A 174 -22.13 7.40 -0.13
CA GLN A 174 -21.84 8.15 -1.35
C GLN A 174 -20.50 7.77 -1.95
N SER A 175 -20.41 7.92 -3.28
CA SER A 175 -19.13 7.93 -3.98
C SER A 175 -18.54 9.33 -4.01
N LEU A 176 -17.22 9.42 -4.23
CA LEU A 176 -16.55 10.70 -4.41
C LEU A 176 -17.12 11.47 -5.61
N GLY A 177 -17.47 10.80 -6.71
CA GLY A 177 -18.09 11.44 -7.88
C GLY A 177 -19.41 12.17 -7.54
N GLN A 178 -20.21 11.63 -6.61
CA GLN A 178 -21.40 12.32 -6.11
C GLN A 178 -21.02 13.59 -5.33
N ARG A 179 -19.90 13.58 -4.59
CA ARG A 179 -19.42 14.78 -3.89
C ARG A 179 -18.90 15.83 -4.87
N LEU A 180 -18.14 15.43 -5.89
CA LEU A 180 -17.68 16.36 -6.94
C LEU A 180 -18.85 17.07 -7.61
N ARG A 181 -19.93 16.34 -7.94
CA ARG A 181 -21.20 16.94 -8.45
C ARG A 181 -21.81 17.92 -7.46
N ARG A 182 -21.80 17.62 -6.17
CA ARG A 182 -22.34 18.51 -5.12
C ARG A 182 -21.60 19.85 -5.07
N TYR A 183 -20.27 19.85 -5.33
CA TYR A 183 -19.45 21.05 -5.36
C TYR A 183 -19.37 21.71 -6.74
N GLY A 184 -19.99 21.12 -7.79
CA GLY A 184 -19.95 21.60 -9.16
C GLY A 184 -18.55 21.61 -9.80
N ILE A 185 -17.73 20.63 -9.41
CA ILE A 185 -16.35 20.45 -9.88
C ILE A 185 -16.13 19.16 -10.68
N GLU A 186 -17.17 18.41 -10.94
CA GLU A 186 -17.14 17.16 -11.70
C GLU A 186 -16.75 17.32 -13.17
N ARG A 187 -16.81 18.53 -13.70
CA ARG A 187 -16.44 18.88 -15.09
C ARG A 187 -15.10 19.59 -15.21
N GLU A 188 -14.42 19.81 -14.11
CA GLU A 188 -13.05 20.33 -14.13
C GLU A 188 -12.10 19.17 -14.43
N GLU A 189 -11.93 18.85 -15.72
CA GLU A 189 -11.30 17.64 -16.22
C GLU A 189 -9.90 17.41 -15.63
N ALA A 190 -9.07 18.45 -15.61
CA ALA A 190 -7.73 18.39 -15.03
C ALA A 190 -7.76 18.05 -13.53
N PHE A 191 -8.70 18.63 -12.77
CA PHE A 191 -8.84 18.35 -11.34
C PHE A 191 -9.37 16.95 -11.07
N VAL A 192 -10.34 16.47 -11.84
CA VAL A 192 -10.87 15.12 -11.72
C VAL A 192 -9.78 14.08 -12.01
N HIS A 193 -8.96 14.30 -13.04
CA HIS A 193 -7.84 13.40 -13.35
C HIS A 193 -6.73 13.46 -12.28
N PHE A 194 -6.44 14.64 -11.75
CA PHE A 194 -5.56 14.77 -10.59
C PHE A 194 -6.05 13.92 -9.41
N LEU A 195 -7.33 14.01 -9.05
CA LEU A 195 -7.92 13.20 -7.97
C LEU A 195 -7.88 11.70 -8.30
N ASN A 196 -8.27 11.34 -9.52
CA ASN A 196 -8.29 9.95 -9.95
C ASN A 196 -6.89 9.32 -9.94
N GLY A 197 -5.84 10.09 -10.26
CA GLY A 197 -4.45 9.67 -10.09
C GLY A 197 -4.12 9.33 -8.64
N GLN A 198 -4.52 10.18 -7.68
CA GLN A 198 -4.31 9.91 -6.26
C GLN A 198 -5.09 8.67 -5.77
N LEU A 199 -6.31 8.49 -6.27
CA LEU A 199 -7.18 7.39 -5.87
C LEU A 199 -6.71 6.05 -6.45
N ILE A 200 -6.27 6.01 -7.71
CA ILE A 200 -5.81 4.75 -8.32
C ILE A 200 -4.59 4.20 -7.58
N ASP A 201 -3.66 5.06 -7.18
CA ASP A 201 -2.45 4.68 -6.44
C ASP A 201 -2.74 4.30 -4.98
N SER A 202 -3.79 4.85 -4.37
CA SER A 202 -4.09 4.66 -2.95
C SER A 202 -5.16 3.61 -2.67
N VAL A 203 -6.22 3.57 -3.48
CA VAL A 203 -7.43 2.75 -3.25
C VAL A 203 -7.89 2.00 -4.51
N GLN A 204 -7.09 1.96 -5.55
CA GLN A 204 -7.24 1.11 -6.75
C GLN A 204 -8.44 1.45 -7.63
N THR A 205 -9.10 2.60 -7.45
CA THR A 205 -10.31 2.99 -8.20
C THR A 205 -10.34 4.48 -8.52
N THR A 206 -11.37 4.95 -9.20
CA THR A 206 -11.58 6.34 -9.57
C THR A 206 -12.74 6.98 -8.79
N ALA A 207 -12.94 8.29 -8.91
CA ALA A 207 -13.90 9.05 -8.12
C ALA A 207 -15.35 8.54 -8.21
N ASP A 208 -15.78 8.05 -9.38
CA ASP A 208 -17.15 7.61 -9.57
C ASP A 208 -17.50 6.38 -8.73
N GLU A 209 -16.58 5.45 -8.57
CA GLU A 209 -16.77 4.20 -7.83
C GLU A 209 -16.25 4.27 -6.39
N CYS A 210 -15.34 5.22 -6.09
CA CYS A 210 -14.68 5.27 -4.79
C CYS A 210 -15.63 5.68 -3.67
N PRO A 211 -15.83 4.87 -2.62
CA PRO A 211 -16.55 5.28 -1.41
C PRO A 211 -15.94 6.54 -0.79
N VAL A 212 -16.77 7.50 -0.38
CA VAL A 212 -16.30 8.76 0.24
C VAL A 212 -15.35 8.52 1.42
N VAL A 213 -15.60 7.50 2.23
CA VAL A 213 -14.75 7.16 3.39
C VAL A 213 -13.33 6.82 2.95
N LEU A 214 -13.17 5.99 1.91
CA LEU A 214 -11.86 5.63 1.37
C LEU A 214 -11.20 6.81 0.66
N ALA A 215 -11.96 7.51 -0.18
CA ALA A 215 -11.48 8.67 -0.91
C ALA A 215 -10.95 9.77 0.02
N TYR A 216 -11.72 10.15 1.04
CA TYR A 216 -11.32 11.22 1.95
C TYR A 216 -10.12 10.80 2.82
N THR A 217 -10.07 9.55 3.25
CA THR A 217 -8.90 9.02 3.95
C THR A 217 -7.66 9.06 3.07
N ALA A 218 -7.77 8.62 1.81
CA ALA A 218 -6.68 8.60 0.84
C ALA A 218 -6.17 10.02 0.51
N LEU A 219 -7.08 10.97 0.30
CA LEU A 219 -6.72 12.37 0.01
C LEU A 219 -6.13 13.09 1.23
N ASN A 220 -6.57 12.75 2.45
CA ASN A 220 -6.10 13.40 3.67
C ASN A 220 -4.77 12.84 4.18
N VAL A 221 -4.45 11.58 3.93
CA VAL A 221 -3.28 10.90 4.53
C VAL A 221 -1.97 11.64 4.24
N PHE A 222 -1.80 12.17 3.04
CA PHE A 222 -0.62 12.94 2.64
C PHE A 222 -0.51 14.29 3.38
N HIS A 223 -1.63 14.94 3.64
CA HIS A 223 -1.66 16.22 4.38
C HIS A 223 -1.32 16.05 5.86
N ARG A 224 -1.48 14.85 6.40
CA ARG A 224 -1.06 14.54 7.78
C ARG A 224 0.45 14.46 7.91
N GLY A 225 1.11 13.85 6.93
CA GLY A 225 2.57 13.71 6.92
C GLY A 225 3.02 12.83 5.77
N ALA A 226 3.99 13.34 5.05
CA ALA A 226 4.63 12.69 3.93
C ALA A 226 6.14 12.64 4.19
N TYR A 227 6.75 11.46 4.08
CA TYR A 227 8.14 11.25 4.46
C TYR A 227 8.89 10.41 3.43
N TYR A 228 10.13 10.80 3.17
CA TYR A 228 11.10 9.89 2.62
C TYR A 228 11.84 9.18 3.78
N ILE A 229 12.10 7.90 3.61
CA ILE A 229 12.82 7.07 4.59
C ILE A 229 14.14 6.64 3.96
N ASP A 230 15.26 6.89 4.62
CA ASP A 230 16.57 6.43 4.13
C ASP A 230 16.59 4.91 3.99
N GLY A 231 17.03 4.43 2.84
CA GLY A 231 16.96 3.02 2.46
C GLY A 231 15.58 2.54 1.97
N GLY A 232 14.56 3.43 1.94
CA GLY A 232 13.20 3.14 1.46
C GLY A 232 12.29 2.47 2.48
N LEU A 233 11.07 2.11 2.07
CA LEU A 233 10.04 1.53 2.95
C LEU A 233 10.39 0.16 3.52
N SER A 234 11.29 -0.59 2.88
CA SER A 234 11.80 -1.86 3.40
C SER A 234 12.46 -1.74 4.77
N ARG A 235 12.89 -0.53 5.14
CA ARG A 235 13.40 -0.25 6.48
C ARG A 235 12.38 -0.59 7.57
N ILE A 236 11.10 -0.30 7.34
CA ILE A 236 10.02 -0.67 8.27
C ILE A 236 9.95 -2.19 8.46
N ALA A 237 10.06 -2.95 7.36
CA ALA A 237 10.06 -4.41 7.44
C ALA A 237 11.25 -4.96 8.22
N LEU A 238 12.43 -4.37 8.05
CA LEU A 238 13.63 -4.73 8.81
C LEU A 238 13.47 -4.42 10.31
N ASP A 239 12.98 -3.24 10.65
CA ASP A 239 12.76 -2.82 12.04
C ASP A 239 11.71 -3.71 12.74
N LEU A 240 10.62 -4.04 12.07
CA LEU A 240 9.62 -4.98 12.61
C LEU A 240 10.18 -6.40 12.76
N THR A 241 11.03 -6.84 11.82
CA THR A 241 11.73 -8.12 11.92
C THR A 241 12.66 -8.15 13.14
N GLU A 242 13.42 -7.08 13.36
CA GLU A 242 14.27 -6.94 14.53
C GLU A 242 13.47 -7.00 15.83
N ALA A 243 12.27 -6.38 15.87
CA ALA A 243 11.37 -6.48 17.02
C ALA A 243 10.91 -7.92 17.29
N VAL A 244 10.64 -8.70 16.24
CA VAL A 244 10.31 -10.14 16.39
C VAL A 244 11.49 -10.89 16.99
N LEU A 245 12.69 -10.72 16.43
CA LEU A 245 13.89 -11.45 16.83
C LEU A 245 14.36 -11.09 18.26
N SER A 246 14.36 -9.79 18.59
CA SER A 246 14.75 -9.29 19.92
C SER A 246 13.77 -9.72 21.01
N SER A 247 12.52 -10.02 20.66
CA SER A 247 11.51 -10.59 21.57
C SER A 247 11.53 -12.13 21.61
N GLY A 248 12.54 -12.78 21.02
CA GLY A 248 12.73 -14.24 21.03
C GLY A 248 11.91 -14.99 19.98
N GLY A 249 11.29 -14.31 19.04
CA GLY A 249 10.64 -14.91 17.88
C GLY A 249 11.65 -15.38 16.82
N GLU A 250 11.15 -16.08 15.81
CA GLU A 250 11.95 -16.62 14.71
C GLU A 250 11.36 -16.18 13.36
N VAL A 251 12.21 -15.85 12.37
CA VAL A 251 11.82 -15.53 11.00
C VAL A 251 12.55 -16.44 10.04
N ARG A 252 11.80 -17.22 9.26
CA ARG A 252 12.33 -18.16 8.26
C ARG A 252 12.00 -17.69 6.86
N LEU A 253 13.00 -17.28 6.12
CA LEU A 253 12.89 -16.97 4.69
C LEU A 253 12.93 -18.26 3.87
N ARG A 254 12.47 -18.21 2.61
CA ARG A 254 12.43 -19.34 1.67
C ARG A 254 11.73 -20.58 2.27
N THR A 255 10.72 -20.31 3.12
CA THR A 255 9.93 -21.32 3.81
C THR A 255 8.43 -21.17 3.44
N PRO A 256 8.07 -21.44 2.17
CA PRO A 256 6.69 -21.32 1.75
C PRO A 256 5.82 -22.40 2.42
N ILE A 257 4.73 -21.95 3.02
CA ILE A 257 3.68 -22.82 3.57
C ILE A 257 2.76 -23.23 2.40
N THR A 258 2.48 -24.53 2.30
CA THR A 258 1.68 -25.13 1.22
C THR A 258 0.42 -25.82 1.71
N GLY A 259 0.20 -25.92 3.02
CA GLY A 259 -0.99 -26.51 3.60
C GLY A 259 -1.17 -26.12 5.05
N LEU A 260 -2.43 -26.02 5.47
CA LEU A 260 -2.87 -25.70 6.81
C LEU A 260 -4.04 -26.61 7.17
N ARG A 261 -3.89 -27.40 8.25
CA ARG A 261 -4.93 -28.29 8.78
C ARG A 261 -4.98 -28.22 10.30
N LYS A 262 -6.15 -28.58 10.86
CA LYS A 262 -6.26 -28.72 12.31
C LYS A 262 -5.38 -29.89 12.80
N SER A 263 -4.71 -29.66 13.91
CA SER A 263 -3.99 -30.72 14.61
C SER A 263 -4.97 -31.75 15.18
N ALA A 264 -4.69 -33.02 14.96
CA ALA A 264 -5.48 -34.14 15.52
C ALA A 264 -5.13 -34.39 17.00
N GLY A 265 -4.13 -33.72 17.58
CA GLY A 265 -3.70 -33.93 18.97
C GLY A 265 -4.67 -33.34 20.00
N GLU A 266 -4.64 -33.89 21.23
CA GLU A 266 -5.49 -33.41 22.36
C GLU A 266 -5.32 -31.91 22.69
N GLU A 267 -4.16 -31.34 22.41
CA GLU A 267 -3.89 -29.92 22.65
C GLU A 267 -4.49 -28.98 21.60
N GLY A 268 -5.07 -29.51 20.52
CA GLY A 268 -5.64 -28.73 19.43
C GLY A 268 -4.59 -27.91 18.66
N GLY A 269 -5.04 -26.85 17.97
CA GLY A 269 -4.17 -25.96 17.20
C GLY A 269 -4.09 -26.36 15.72
N TRP A 270 -3.00 -25.96 15.07
CA TRP A 270 -2.81 -26.02 13.63
C TRP A 270 -1.48 -26.66 13.25
N GLU A 271 -1.47 -27.41 12.18
CA GLU A 271 -0.31 -27.95 11.50
C GLU A 271 -0.11 -27.19 10.18
N LEU A 272 1.06 -26.57 10.04
CA LEU A 272 1.47 -25.87 8.83
C LEU A 272 2.49 -26.77 8.11
N ARG A 273 2.21 -27.13 6.86
CA ARG A 273 3.11 -27.91 6.03
C ARG A 273 3.93 -26.98 5.12
N THR A 274 5.25 -27.07 5.24
CA THR A 274 6.15 -26.38 4.32
C THR A 274 6.27 -27.11 2.98
N ARG A 275 6.74 -26.43 1.94
CA ARG A 275 7.03 -27.06 0.62
C ARG A 275 8.04 -28.21 0.72
N ARG A 276 8.91 -28.20 1.74
CA ARG A 276 9.91 -29.26 1.97
C ARG A 276 9.37 -30.42 2.79
N GLY A 277 8.08 -30.42 3.16
CA GLY A 277 7.43 -31.45 3.93
C GLY A 277 7.61 -31.34 5.45
N GLU A 278 8.28 -30.31 5.96
CA GLU A 278 8.35 -30.04 7.40
C GLU A 278 6.97 -29.66 7.93
N ILE A 279 6.62 -30.17 9.12
CA ILE A 279 5.41 -29.80 9.84
C ILE A 279 5.75 -28.88 11.01
N ILE A 280 5.07 -27.76 11.07
CA ILE A 280 5.15 -26.77 12.14
C ILE A 280 3.83 -26.80 12.88
N HIS A 281 3.87 -26.86 14.21
CA HIS A 281 2.68 -26.81 15.06
C HIS A 281 2.51 -25.43 15.66
N ALA A 282 1.29 -24.88 15.60
CA ALA A 282 0.96 -23.59 16.20
C ALA A 282 -0.40 -23.62 16.88
N HIS A 283 -0.56 -22.92 17.99
CA HIS A 283 -1.87 -22.79 18.62
C HIS A 283 -2.80 -21.92 17.77
N GLN A 284 -2.27 -20.83 17.20
CA GLN A 284 -3.01 -19.90 16.34
C GLN A 284 -2.17 -19.54 15.13
N VAL A 285 -2.83 -19.10 14.05
CA VAL A 285 -2.18 -18.73 12.79
C VAL A 285 -2.65 -17.37 12.33
N VAL A 286 -1.70 -16.55 11.88
CA VAL A 286 -1.98 -15.31 11.11
C VAL A 286 -1.59 -15.54 9.65
N LEU A 287 -2.53 -15.35 8.75
CA LEU A 287 -2.28 -15.40 7.32
C LEU A 287 -2.10 -13.97 6.78
N GLY A 288 -0.85 -13.63 6.48
CA GLY A 288 -0.44 -12.36 5.88
C GLY A 288 -0.28 -12.42 4.36
N ASN A 289 -0.64 -13.53 3.75
CA ASN A 289 -0.74 -13.69 2.32
C ASN A 289 -2.05 -13.09 1.79
N SER A 290 -2.10 -12.78 0.50
CA SER A 290 -3.34 -12.32 -0.13
C SER A 290 -4.47 -13.34 0.04
N LEU A 291 -5.69 -12.88 0.27
CA LEU A 291 -6.87 -13.75 0.32
C LEU A 291 -7.05 -14.57 -0.96
N HIS A 292 -6.63 -14.07 -2.12
CA HIS A 292 -6.58 -14.85 -3.37
C HIS A 292 -5.77 -16.16 -3.29
N SER A 293 -4.94 -16.34 -2.25
CA SER A 293 -4.16 -17.56 -2.01
C SER A 293 -4.61 -18.32 -0.75
N PHE A 294 -5.61 -17.81 -0.04
CA PHE A 294 -6.04 -18.34 1.25
C PHE A 294 -6.63 -19.77 1.13
N HIS A 295 -7.56 -19.94 0.20
CA HIS A 295 -8.25 -21.24 0.01
C HIS A 295 -7.30 -22.36 -0.38
N GLY A 296 -6.24 -22.05 -1.13
CA GLY A 296 -5.23 -23.01 -1.52
C GLY A 296 -4.40 -23.58 -0.36
N LEU A 297 -4.42 -22.92 0.80
CA LEU A 297 -3.71 -23.37 1.99
C LEU A 297 -4.54 -24.28 2.88
N LEU A 298 -5.87 -24.14 2.88
CA LEU A 298 -6.76 -24.94 3.73
C LEU A 298 -7.01 -26.31 3.12
N ASP A 299 -6.98 -27.36 3.95
CA ASP A 299 -7.48 -28.67 3.57
C ASP A 299 -9.00 -28.60 3.33
N GLU A 300 -9.55 -29.54 2.54
CA GLU A 300 -10.95 -29.52 2.10
C GLU A 300 -11.94 -29.46 3.28
N ALA A 301 -11.64 -30.16 4.35
CA ALA A 301 -12.45 -30.17 5.56
C ALA A 301 -12.53 -28.82 6.27
N GLU A 302 -11.53 -27.94 6.07
CA GLU A 302 -11.42 -26.64 6.72
C GLU A 302 -11.94 -25.49 5.82
N ARG A 303 -12.27 -25.76 4.55
CA ARG A 303 -12.75 -24.77 3.59
C ARG A 303 -14.18 -24.28 3.85
N HIS A 304 -14.93 -24.98 4.71
CA HIS A 304 -16.26 -24.58 5.13
C HIS A 304 -16.18 -23.68 6.36
N GLY A 305 -15.84 -22.41 6.12
CA GLY A 305 -15.73 -21.39 7.16
C GLY A 305 -17.09 -20.92 7.69
N GLY A 306 -17.05 -20.26 8.85
CA GLY A 306 -18.19 -19.62 9.48
C GLY A 306 -18.66 -18.33 8.76
N PRO A 307 -19.58 -17.58 9.38
CA PRO A 307 -20.09 -16.33 8.82
C PRO A 307 -18.97 -15.35 8.42
N GLY A 308 -18.97 -14.91 7.17
CA GLY A 308 -17.99 -13.99 6.61
C GLY A 308 -16.80 -14.65 5.92
N PHE A 309 -16.77 -15.98 5.87
CA PHE A 309 -15.87 -16.70 4.98
C PHE A 309 -16.32 -16.46 3.53
N LEU A 310 -15.42 -15.97 2.69
CA LEU A 310 -15.68 -15.84 1.25
C LEU A 310 -15.35 -17.16 0.57
N SER A 311 -16.20 -17.61 -0.33
CA SER A 311 -15.88 -18.76 -1.17
C SER A 311 -14.71 -18.42 -2.12
N GLN A 312 -14.01 -19.43 -2.61
CA GLN A 312 -12.94 -19.23 -3.58
C GLN A 312 -13.47 -18.52 -4.84
N GLU A 313 -14.66 -18.86 -5.32
CA GLU A 313 -15.30 -18.24 -6.47
C GLU A 313 -15.58 -16.76 -6.24
N GLU A 314 -16.08 -16.39 -5.05
CA GLU A 314 -16.32 -15.00 -4.70
C GLU A 314 -15.02 -14.17 -4.63
N GLU A 315 -13.94 -14.78 -4.16
CA GLU A 315 -12.62 -14.10 -4.12
C GLU A 315 -12.00 -13.94 -5.50
N GLU A 316 -12.07 -14.98 -6.32
CA GLU A 316 -11.55 -14.94 -7.69
C GLU A 316 -12.31 -13.92 -8.55
N ALA A 317 -13.63 -13.80 -8.34
CA ALA A 317 -14.49 -12.85 -9.04
C ALA A 317 -14.24 -11.38 -8.64
N ARG A 318 -13.58 -11.11 -7.50
CA ARG A 318 -13.28 -9.75 -7.09
C ARG A 318 -12.23 -9.11 -7.99
N PRO A 319 -12.51 -7.95 -8.57
CA PRO A 319 -11.55 -7.26 -9.40
C PRO A 319 -10.35 -6.80 -8.57
N ALA A 320 -9.17 -6.93 -9.15
CA ALA A 320 -7.92 -6.45 -8.57
C ALA A 320 -6.95 -6.09 -9.69
N TRP A 321 -6.12 -5.09 -9.47
CA TRP A 321 -5.03 -4.75 -10.36
C TRP A 321 -3.81 -5.62 -10.10
N SER A 322 -2.98 -5.73 -11.11
CA SER A 322 -1.55 -6.02 -10.97
C SER A 322 -0.75 -4.76 -11.31
N ALA A 323 0.57 -4.86 -11.25
CA ALA A 323 1.45 -3.74 -11.58
C ALA A 323 2.49 -4.13 -12.63
N PHE A 324 2.84 -3.14 -13.45
CA PHE A 324 4.10 -3.12 -14.17
C PHE A 324 5.00 -2.09 -13.50
N THR A 325 6.25 -2.45 -13.24
CA THR A 325 7.25 -1.58 -12.63
C THR A 325 8.49 -1.51 -13.50
N LEU A 326 9.10 -0.33 -13.56
CA LEU A 326 10.38 -0.12 -14.21
C LEU A 326 11.37 0.38 -13.15
N TYR A 327 12.38 -0.42 -12.84
CA TYR A 327 13.43 -0.09 -11.91
C TYR A 327 14.62 0.45 -12.68
N MET A 328 15.12 1.63 -12.32
CA MET A 328 16.13 2.35 -13.07
C MET A 328 17.18 2.94 -12.15
N GLY A 329 18.42 3.01 -12.64
CA GLY A 329 19.51 3.75 -12.01
C GLY A 329 20.12 4.71 -13.02
N CYS A 330 20.43 5.93 -12.59
CA CYS A 330 21.08 6.94 -13.43
C CYS A 330 21.91 7.93 -12.60
N PRO A 331 22.78 8.74 -13.23
CA PRO A 331 23.40 9.89 -12.57
C PRO A 331 22.34 10.84 -11.98
N ALA A 332 22.54 11.32 -10.75
CA ALA A 332 21.56 12.10 -10.01
C ALA A 332 21.25 13.47 -10.68
N ASP A 333 22.19 14.06 -11.39
CA ASP A 333 22.03 15.34 -12.11
C ASP A 333 21.00 15.25 -13.26
N LYS A 334 20.69 14.05 -13.75
CA LYS A 334 19.66 13.81 -14.78
C LYS A 334 18.24 13.98 -14.28
N VAL A 335 18.02 13.75 -13.00
CA VAL A 335 16.69 13.87 -12.35
C VAL A 335 16.64 14.98 -11.30
N PHE A 336 17.78 15.53 -10.92
CA PHE A 336 17.93 16.70 -10.06
C PHE A 336 18.85 17.71 -10.73
N PRO A 337 18.41 18.36 -11.81
CA PRO A 337 19.24 19.33 -12.50
C PRO A 337 19.62 20.48 -11.54
N PRO A 338 20.83 21.06 -11.68
CA PRO A 338 21.22 22.23 -10.92
C PRO A 338 20.17 23.34 -11.08
N VAL A 339 19.78 23.97 -9.97
CA VAL A 339 18.85 25.11 -10.02
C VAL A 339 19.52 26.22 -10.81
N ALA A 340 18.88 26.67 -11.88
CA ALA A 340 19.41 27.77 -12.69
C ALA A 340 19.62 29.03 -11.82
N ALA A 341 20.68 29.76 -12.08
CA ALA A 341 21.10 30.92 -11.24
C ALA A 341 20.05 32.04 -11.13
N ASP A 342 19.11 32.08 -12.07
CA ASP A 342 17.99 33.00 -12.14
C ASP A 342 16.73 32.54 -11.34
N ALA A 343 16.71 31.30 -10.85
CA ALA A 343 15.65 30.76 -10.01
C ALA A 343 15.96 30.89 -8.51
N ALA A 344 16.44 32.04 -8.06
CA ALA A 344 16.88 32.29 -6.68
C ALA A 344 15.80 32.02 -5.61
N ASP A 345 14.52 32.11 -5.94
CA ASP A 345 13.39 31.78 -5.06
C ASP A 345 13.27 30.27 -4.76
N GLN A 346 13.96 29.42 -5.50
CA GLN A 346 13.99 27.95 -5.30
C GLN A 346 15.32 27.45 -4.71
N ALA A 347 16.28 28.34 -4.53
CA ALA A 347 17.57 28.00 -3.93
C ALA A 347 17.37 27.52 -2.49
N GLY A 348 17.65 26.22 -2.24
CA GLY A 348 17.48 25.60 -0.92
C GLY A 348 16.16 24.84 -0.70
N ALA A 349 15.23 24.84 -1.66
CA ALA A 349 14.07 23.95 -1.57
C ALA A 349 14.51 22.48 -1.77
N PRO A 350 13.99 21.54 -0.95
CA PRO A 350 14.30 20.13 -1.15
C PRO A 350 13.78 19.66 -2.51
N PRO A 351 14.50 18.74 -3.19
CA PRO A 351 14.07 18.21 -4.47
C PRO A 351 12.74 17.45 -4.34
N VAL A 352 11.92 17.51 -5.38
CA VAL A 352 10.70 16.71 -5.48
C VAL A 352 11.11 15.27 -5.84
N LEU A 353 10.74 14.32 -5.01
CA LEU A 353 11.15 12.92 -5.14
C LEU A 353 10.09 12.04 -5.82
N TYR A 354 8.88 12.55 -5.98
CA TYR A 354 7.74 11.81 -6.50
C TYR A 354 7.08 12.60 -7.62
N HIS A 355 6.91 11.95 -8.77
CA HIS A 355 6.30 12.52 -9.96
C HIS A 355 5.22 11.56 -10.46
N GLN A 356 3.97 12.04 -10.55
CA GLN A 356 2.88 11.28 -11.13
C GLN A 356 2.59 11.83 -12.52
N PHE A 357 2.45 10.94 -13.47
CA PHE A 357 2.20 11.28 -14.87
C PHE A 357 0.81 10.79 -15.28
N ILE A 358 0.06 11.65 -15.96
CA ILE A 358 -1.18 11.33 -16.65
C ILE A 358 -1.02 11.84 -18.08
N ARG A 359 -0.88 10.95 -19.05
CA ARG A 359 -0.47 11.29 -20.42
C ARG A 359 -1.63 11.77 -21.29
N SER A 360 -2.84 11.30 -21.01
CA SER A 360 -4.05 11.64 -21.76
C SER A 360 -5.28 11.60 -20.87
N TYR A 361 -6.16 12.57 -21.01
CA TYR A 361 -7.45 12.58 -20.34
C TYR A 361 -8.45 11.57 -20.96
N GLY A 362 -8.30 11.26 -22.24
CA GLY A 362 -9.19 10.35 -22.97
C GLY A 362 -8.89 8.87 -22.81
N ALA A 363 -7.84 8.49 -22.05
CA ALA A 363 -7.45 7.10 -21.86
C ALA A 363 -7.64 6.67 -20.37
N PRO A 364 -7.88 5.36 -20.10
CA PRO A 364 -7.96 4.83 -18.74
C PRO A 364 -6.68 5.11 -17.94
N LEU A 365 -6.84 5.31 -16.62
CA LEU A 365 -5.71 5.54 -15.70
C LEU A 365 -5.02 4.22 -15.32
N ALA A 366 -4.52 3.53 -16.31
CA ALA A 366 -3.77 2.28 -16.18
C ALA A 366 -2.93 2.11 -17.47
N GLU A 367 -2.25 0.98 -17.62
CA GLU A 367 -1.61 0.58 -18.88
C GLU A 367 -0.65 1.67 -19.40
N THR A 368 0.15 2.28 -18.53
CA THR A 368 1.12 3.37 -18.79
C THR A 368 0.54 4.75 -19.11
N ASN A 369 -0.77 4.92 -19.24
CA ASN A 369 -1.37 6.25 -19.33
C ASN A 369 -1.20 7.04 -18.03
N GLN A 370 -1.28 6.34 -16.87
CA GLN A 370 -0.89 6.86 -15.57
C GLN A 370 0.28 6.03 -15.04
N PHE A 371 1.31 6.68 -14.50
CA PHE A 371 2.35 6.05 -13.72
C PHE A 371 2.92 6.98 -12.65
N LEU A 372 3.41 6.40 -11.56
CA LEU A 372 4.12 7.09 -10.47
C LEU A 372 5.61 6.81 -10.59
N LEU A 373 6.44 7.84 -10.67
CA LEU A 373 7.91 7.77 -10.62
C LEU A 373 8.38 8.24 -9.25
N SER A 374 9.10 7.37 -8.56
CA SER A 374 9.73 7.65 -7.27
C SER A 374 11.23 7.65 -7.42
N ILE A 375 11.91 8.67 -6.91
CA ILE A 375 13.36 8.90 -7.02
C ILE A 375 13.97 8.83 -5.63
N SER A 376 15.10 8.14 -5.46
CA SER A 376 15.83 8.16 -4.19
C SER A 376 16.36 9.57 -3.90
N ARG A 377 16.34 9.95 -2.63
CA ARG A 377 16.87 11.25 -2.20
C ARG A 377 18.37 11.37 -2.53
N PRO A 378 18.86 12.53 -3.01
CA PRO A 378 20.28 12.76 -3.15
C PRO A 378 21.03 12.49 -1.84
N GLY A 379 22.11 11.72 -1.92
CA GLY A 379 22.91 11.32 -0.75
C GLY A 379 22.33 10.18 0.09
N ASP A 380 21.31 9.45 -0.40
CA ASP A 380 20.93 8.18 0.18
C ASP A 380 21.80 7.04 -0.39
N ASP A 381 22.99 6.90 0.16
CA ASP A 381 24.00 5.91 -0.26
C ASP A 381 23.56 4.46 0.03
N LEU A 382 22.47 4.27 0.79
CA LEU A 382 21.87 2.95 0.96
C LEU A 382 21.14 2.50 -0.32
N ARG A 383 20.65 3.45 -1.12
CA ARG A 383 19.82 3.18 -2.30
C ARG A 383 20.57 3.24 -3.63
N ALA A 384 21.53 4.12 -3.76
CA ALA A 384 22.27 4.31 -5.01
C ALA A 384 23.76 4.56 -4.75
N PRO A 385 24.65 4.26 -5.72
CA PRO A 385 26.04 4.67 -5.66
C PRO A 385 26.17 6.21 -5.54
N ALA A 386 27.27 6.69 -5.01
CA ALA A 386 27.53 8.13 -4.87
C ALA A 386 27.36 8.87 -6.21
N GLY A 387 26.63 9.98 -6.20
CA GLY A 387 26.32 10.76 -7.40
C GLY A 387 25.22 10.18 -8.31
N HIS A 388 24.58 9.09 -7.91
CA HIS A 388 23.51 8.43 -8.66
C HIS A 388 22.18 8.44 -7.90
N ALA A 389 21.11 8.08 -8.59
CA ALA A 389 19.77 7.94 -8.06
C ALA A 389 19.17 6.58 -8.46
N ALA A 390 18.45 5.95 -7.52
CA ALA A 390 17.62 4.78 -7.78
C ALA A 390 16.18 5.22 -8.00
N LEU A 391 15.56 4.76 -9.08
CA LEU A 391 14.21 5.13 -9.46
C LEU A 391 13.31 3.90 -9.56
N THR A 392 12.05 4.08 -9.22
CA THR A 392 10.99 3.08 -9.44
C THR A 392 9.81 3.78 -10.07
N ALA A 393 9.47 3.41 -11.30
CA ALA A 393 8.23 3.81 -11.95
C ALA A 393 7.23 2.66 -11.89
N SER A 394 5.96 2.94 -11.56
CA SER A 394 4.91 1.93 -11.47
C SER A 394 3.62 2.38 -12.13
N THR A 395 2.97 1.48 -12.85
CA THR A 395 1.63 1.65 -13.42
C THR A 395 0.76 0.44 -13.12
N HIS A 396 -0.53 0.66 -12.99
CA HIS A 396 -1.50 -0.42 -12.87
C HIS A 396 -1.70 -1.08 -14.22
N THR A 397 -1.90 -2.40 -14.20
CA THR A 397 -2.21 -3.19 -15.41
C THR A 397 -3.17 -4.32 -15.08
N ALA A 398 -4.04 -4.66 -16.02
CA ALA A 398 -4.89 -5.84 -15.89
C ALA A 398 -4.02 -7.11 -15.85
N PRO A 399 -4.25 -8.03 -14.88
CA PRO A 399 -3.40 -9.22 -14.74
C PRO A 399 -3.54 -10.18 -15.92
N ASP A 400 -4.75 -10.53 -16.34
CA ASP A 400 -5.04 -11.64 -17.24
C ASP A 400 -4.30 -11.62 -18.58
N PRO A 401 -4.16 -10.49 -19.29
CA PRO A 401 -3.46 -10.46 -20.56
C PRO A 401 -2.01 -10.96 -20.49
N TRP A 402 -1.34 -10.84 -19.37
CA TRP A 402 0.08 -11.22 -19.22
C TRP A 402 0.31 -12.73 -19.22
N TRP A 403 -0.69 -13.53 -18.83
CA TRP A 403 -0.60 -15.00 -18.84
C TRP A 403 -1.05 -15.63 -20.16
N SER A 404 -1.81 -14.91 -20.97
CA SER A 404 -2.27 -15.40 -22.26
C SER A 404 -1.26 -15.19 -23.42
N LEU A 405 -0.19 -14.42 -23.17
CA LEU A 405 0.81 -14.09 -24.19
C LEU A 405 1.83 -15.21 -24.38
N GLY A 406 2.14 -15.53 -25.64
CA GLY A 406 3.35 -16.27 -25.97
C GLY A 406 4.62 -15.43 -25.71
N ARG A 407 5.78 -16.10 -25.62
CA ARG A 407 7.05 -15.47 -25.22
C ARG A 407 7.38 -14.19 -25.99
N GLU A 408 7.26 -14.20 -27.30
CA GLU A 408 7.59 -13.04 -28.14
C GLU A 408 6.65 -11.85 -27.89
N ALA A 409 5.33 -12.10 -27.81
CA ALA A 409 4.34 -11.08 -27.50
C ALA A 409 4.50 -10.53 -26.07
N TYR A 410 4.89 -11.38 -25.12
CA TYR A 410 5.20 -10.97 -23.75
C TYR A 410 6.40 -10.01 -23.70
N GLU A 411 7.53 -10.34 -24.37
CA GLU A 411 8.73 -9.49 -24.38
C GLU A 411 8.44 -8.17 -25.12
N ARG A 412 7.67 -8.20 -26.23
CA ARG A 412 7.26 -6.99 -26.94
C ARG A 412 6.41 -6.08 -26.04
N ARG A 413 5.36 -6.61 -25.39
CA ARG A 413 4.51 -5.83 -24.48
C ARG A 413 5.32 -5.23 -23.32
N LYS A 414 6.23 -6.00 -22.76
CA LYS A 414 7.14 -5.54 -21.69
C LYS A 414 7.98 -4.35 -22.14
N GLN A 415 8.49 -4.38 -23.38
CA GLN A 415 9.25 -3.27 -23.94
C GLN A 415 8.37 -2.05 -24.25
N GLU A 416 7.19 -2.25 -24.80
CA GLU A 416 6.22 -1.17 -25.08
C GLU A 416 5.86 -0.39 -23.80
N TYR A 417 5.70 -1.08 -22.66
CA TYR A 417 5.44 -0.43 -21.38
C TYR A 417 6.67 0.35 -20.87
N ALA A 418 7.85 -0.22 -20.99
CA ALA A 418 9.09 0.46 -20.63
C ALA A 418 9.29 1.74 -21.45
N ASP A 419 9.17 1.64 -22.78
CA ASP A 419 9.33 2.79 -23.68
C ASP A 419 8.32 3.89 -23.41
N SER A 420 7.07 3.51 -23.14
CA SER A 420 5.99 4.45 -22.79
C SER A 420 6.26 5.22 -21.49
N ILE A 421 6.83 4.56 -20.47
CA ILE A 421 7.22 5.20 -19.19
C ILE A 421 8.41 6.13 -19.43
N LEU A 422 9.43 5.69 -20.17
CA LEU A 422 10.60 6.49 -20.48
C LEU A 422 10.24 7.74 -21.27
N GLU A 423 9.42 7.60 -22.31
CA GLU A 423 8.91 8.74 -23.10
C GLU A 423 8.18 9.77 -22.20
N GLY A 424 7.37 9.29 -21.25
CA GLY A 424 6.70 10.16 -20.31
C GLY A 424 7.68 10.88 -19.37
N ALA A 425 8.68 10.18 -18.86
CA ALA A 425 9.69 10.73 -17.95
C ALA A 425 10.61 11.74 -18.66
N ASP A 426 11.01 11.48 -19.92
CA ASP A 426 11.87 12.37 -20.70
C ASP A 426 11.23 13.75 -20.98
N ARG A 427 9.92 13.86 -20.95
CA ARG A 427 9.22 15.16 -21.05
C ARG A 427 9.52 16.09 -19.88
N VAL A 428 9.85 15.52 -18.74
CA VAL A 428 10.15 16.26 -17.50
C VAL A 428 11.64 16.27 -17.21
N PHE A 429 12.34 15.20 -17.57
CA PHE A 429 13.77 15.00 -17.40
C PHE A 429 14.46 14.76 -18.74
N PRO A 430 14.73 15.78 -19.58
CA PRO A 430 15.26 15.60 -20.92
C PRO A 430 16.58 14.81 -20.96
N GLY A 431 16.62 13.75 -21.78
CA GLY A 431 17.78 12.87 -21.91
C GLY A 431 18.02 11.92 -20.73
N PHE A 432 17.01 11.76 -19.87
CA PHE A 432 17.05 10.81 -18.78
C PHE A 432 17.18 9.36 -19.30
N SER A 433 16.38 8.97 -20.27
CA SER A 433 16.36 7.61 -20.81
C SER A 433 17.70 7.18 -21.44
N ASP A 434 18.44 8.11 -22.03
CA ASP A 434 19.76 7.85 -22.64
C ASP A 434 20.88 7.67 -21.59
N SER A 435 20.60 8.02 -20.33
CA SER A 435 21.60 8.06 -19.24
C SER A 435 21.48 6.91 -18.24
N LEU A 436 20.63 5.91 -18.52
CA LEU A 436 20.36 4.82 -17.60
C LEU A 436 21.53 3.83 -17.50
N ASP A 437 22.06 3.62 -16.29
CA ASP A 437 23.05 2.59 -16.00
C ASP A 437 22.41 1.19 -15.92
N VAL A 438 21.17 1.15 -15.45
CA VAL A 438 20.41 -0.08 -15.27
C VAL A 438 18.93 0.18 -15.50
N MET A 439 18.28 -0.75 -16.19
CA MET A 439 16.84 -0.77 -16.41
C MET A 439 16.32 -2.20 -16.26
N LEU A 440 15.36 -2.41 -15.38
CA LEU A 440 14.81 -3.72 -15.07
C LEU A 440 13.28 -3.65 -15.05
N PRO A 441 12.58 -4.20 -16.03
CA PRO A 441 11.13 -4.26 -16.02
C PRO A 441 10.62 -5.42 -15.14
N GLY A 442 9.66 -5.13 -14.24
CA GLY A 442 8.89 -6.08 -13.46
C GLY A 442 7.44 -6.12 -13.96
N THR A 443 6.95 -7.31 -14.27
CA THR A 443 5.61 -7.54 -14.80
C THR A 443 4.72 -8.23 -13.75
N PRO A 444 3.41 -8.40 -13.98
CA PRO A 444 2.56 -9.26 -13.14
C PRO A 444 3.14 -10.64 -12.88
N VAL A 445 3.77 -11.26 -13.88
CA VAL A 445 4.46 -12.57 -13.75
C VAL A 445 5.63 -12.48 -12.77
N THR A 446 6.36 -11.36 -12.77
CA THR A 446 7.44 -11.09 -11.81
C THR A 446 6.88 -10.97 -10.39
N PHE A 447 5.78 -10.22 -10.23
CA PHE A 447 5.13 -10.08 -8.93
C PHE A 447 4.64 -11.43 -8.38
N GLU A 448 3.94 -12.24 -9.17
CA GLU A 448 3.52 -13.58 -8.75
C GLU A 448 4.71 -14.43 -8.29
N ARG A 449 5.78 -14.44 -9.08
CA ARG A 449 6.98 -15.23 -8.77
C ARG A 449 7.60 -14.88 -7.43
N TYR A 450 7.68 -13.59 -7.09
CA TYR A 450 8.38 -13.15 -5.88
C TYR A 450 7.48 -12.95 -4.67
N THR A 451 6.19 -12.64 -4.86
CA THR A 451 5.23 -12.43 -3.76
C THR A 451 4.29 -13.60 -3.56
N GLN A 452 4.27 -14.57 -4.47
CA GLN A 452 3.35 -15.72 -4.49
C GLN A 452 1.86 -15.31 -4.51
N ARG A 453 1.57 -14.10 -4.97
CA ARG A 453 0.20 -13.59 -5.12
C ARG A 453 -0.36 -14.06 -6.44
N SER A 454 -1.54 -14.68 -6.41
CA SER A 454 -2.21 -15.17 -7.62
C SER A 454 -2.27 -14.09 -8.70
N ARG A 455 -1.74 -14.41 -9.88
CA ARG A 455 -1.64 -13.51 -11.05
C ARG A 455 -0.95 -12.18 -10.76
N GLY A 456 -0.07 -12.13 -9.77
CA GLY A 456 0.65 -10.93 -9.38
C GLY A 456 -0.24 -9.76 -8.95
N LYS A 457 -1.45 -10.03 -8.48
CA LYS A 457 -2.39 -9.01 -7.99
C LYS A 457 -1.81 -8.22 -6.84
N VAL A 458 -1.96 -6.89 -6.85
CA VAL A 458 -1.42 -5.98 -5.84
C VAL A 458 -2.49 -4.98 -5.36
N GLY A 459 -2.28 -4.37 -4.19
CA GLY A 459 -3.08 -3.25 -3.71
C GLY A 459 -4.48 -3.61 -3.17
N GLY A 460 -4.79 -4.89 -2.99
CA GLY A 460 -6.08 -5.33 -2.47
C GLY A 460 -7.15 -5.44 -3.56
N TYR A 461 -8.42 -5.25 -3.16
CA TYR A 461 -9.56 -5.30 -4.08
C TYR A 461 -9.92 -3.91 -4.59
N ILE A 462 -10.43 -3.85 -5.81
CA ILE A 462 -10.97 -2.62 -6.40
C ILE A 462 -12.36 -2.38 -5.80
N PRO A 463 -12.60 -1.28 -5.08
CA PRO A 463 -13.94 -0.91 -4.62
C PRO A 463 -14.89 -0.68 -5.79
N GLN A 464 -16.10 -1.23 -5.70
CA GLN A 464 -17.14 -1.13 -6.71
C GLN A 464 -18.37 -0.36 -6.21
N GLY A 465 -18.19 0.59 -5.33
CA GLY A 465 -19.23 1.45 -4.82
C GLY A 465 -19.23 1.61 -3.29
N PRO A 466 -20.12 2.49 -2.78
CA PRO A 466 -20.09 2.93 -1.38
C PRO A 466 -20.24 1.81 -0.34
N LEU A 467 -20.95 0.74 -0.67
CA LEU A 467 -21.21 -0.37 0.26
C LEU A 467 -20.09 -1.40 0.35
N ASP A 468 -19.05 -1.30 -0.47
CA ASP A 468 -17.95 -2.29 -0.47
C ASP A 468 -17.14 -2.29 0.81
N LEU A 469 -17.13 -1.18 1.56
CA LEU A 469 -16.56 -1.16 2.91
C LEU A 469 -17.18 -2.22 3.84
N LEU A 470 -18.48 -2.51 3.69
CA LEU A 470 -19.18 -3.53 4.47
C LEU A 470 -18.85 -4.97 4.02
N ARG A 471 -18.27 -5.10 2.82
CA ARG A 471 -17.88 -6.38 2.21
C ARG A 471 -16.39 -6.67 2.38
N MET A 472 -15.63 -5.76 2.98
CA MET A 472 -14.22 -6.01 3.27
C MET A 472 -14.05 -7.18 4.23
N SER A 473 -12.99 -7.95 4.03
CA SER A 473 -12.63 -8.99 4.98
C SER A 473 -12.10 -8.38 6.27
N SER A 474 -12.52 -8.93 7.41
CA SER A 474 -12.03 -8.53 8.71
C SER A 474 -10.80 -9.37 9.10
N ALA A 475 -10.19 -9.05 10.25
CA ALA A 475 -9.12 -9.87 10.82
C ALA A 475 -9.54 -11.31 11.17
N TYR A 476 -10.83 -11.60 11.24
CA TYR A 476 -11.35 -12.95 11.47
C TYR A 476 -11.54 -13.67 10.13
N SER A 477 -10.94 -14.86 9.97
CA SER A 477 -11.08 -15.68 8.77
C SER A 477 -12.41 -16.42 8.68
N GLY A 478 -13.15 -16.54 9.80
CA GLY A 478 -14.27 -17.47 9.93
C GLY A 478 -13.84 -18.89 10.39
N VAL A 479 -12.55 -19.19 10.38
CA VAL A 479 -11.98 -20.46 10.86
C VAL A 479 -11.38 -20.22 12.25
N PRO A 480 -11.81 -20.94 13.30
CA PRO A 480 -11.33 -20.74 14.67
C PRO A 480 -9.81 -20.87 14.79
N GLY A 481 -9.14 -19.88 15.40
CA GLY A 481 -7.68 -19.87 15.58
C GLY A 481 -6.90 -19.40 14.35
N VAL A 482 -7.57 -19.05 13.25
CA VAL A 482 -6.94 -18.48 12.05
C VAL A 482 -7.37 -17.03 11.87
N TYR A 483 -6.42 -16.15 11.75
CA TYR A 483 -6.61 -14.70 11.58
C TYR A 483 -6.02 -14.24 10.26
N LEU A 484 -6.52 -13.13 9.75
CA LEU A 484 -6.13 -12.56 8.47
C LEU A 484 -5.51 -11.18 8.66
N CYS A 485 -4.51 -10.86 7.83
CA CYS A 485 -3.98 -9.51 7.68
C CYS A 485 -3.48 -9.27 6.25
N GLY A 486 -3.12 -8.04 5.94
CA GLY A 486 -2.63 -7.64 4.62
C GLY A 486 -3.58 -6.68 3.91
N ASP A 487 -3.29 -6.39 2.66
CA ASP A 487 -3.97 -5.37 1.87
C ASP A 487 -5.38 -5.75 1.40
N THR A 488 -5.76 -7.02 1.48
CA THR A 488 -7.12 -7.51 1.21
C THR A 488 -8.02 -7.55 2.45
N VAL A 489 -7.47 -7.17 3.62
CA VAL A 489 -8.17 -7.17 4.92
C VAL A 489 -8.29 -5.73 5.42
N TYR A 490 -9.43 -5.39 6.07
CA TYR A 490 -9.63 -4.04 6.63
C TYR A 490 -8.43 -3.59 7.48
N PRO A 491 -7.95 -2.36 7.33
CA PRO A 491 -8.49 -1.24 6.56
C PRO A 491 -8.13 -1.21 5.07
N GLY A 492 -7.38 -2.19 4.55
CA GLY A 492 -7.17 -2.38 3.13
C GLY A 492 -5.76 -2.03 2.66
N ALA A 493 -5.68 -1.49 1.45
CA ALA A 493 -4.48 -1.26 0.68
C ALA A 493 -3.42 -0.37 1.36
N GLY A 494 -2.21 -0.42 0.82
CA GLY A 494 -1.06 0.38 1.23
C GLY A 494 -0.33 -0.17 2.47
N THR A 495 0.84 0.42 2.76
CA THR A 495 1.67 0.01 3.91
C THR A 495 0.99 0.25 5.24
N LEU A 496 0.29 1.40 5.38
CA LEU A 496 -0.48 1.73 6.58
C LEU A 496 -1.62 0.75 6.81
N GLY A 497 -2.45 0.51 5.80
CA GLY A 497 -3.59 -0.40 5.89
C GLY A 497 -3.16 -1.81 6.24
N SER A 498 -2.15 -2.32 5.55
CA SER A 498 -1.59 -3.65 5.80
C SER A 498 -1.01 -3.78 7.21
N ALA A 499 -0.21 -2.82 7.68
CA ALA A 499 0.35 -2.85 9.03
C ALA A 499 -0.74 -2.77 10.11
N MET A 500 -1.75 -1.92 9.91
CA MET A 500 -2.88 -1.79 10.82
C MET A 500 -3.71 -3.08 10.90
N SER A 501 -3.95 -3.76 9.78
CA SER A 501 -4.66 -5.04 9.76
C SER A 501 -3.92 -6.11 10.57
N GLY A 502 -2.58 -6.17 10.45
CA GLY A 502 -1.73 -7.04 11.25
C GLY A 502 -1.78 -6.74 12.74
N TRP A 503 -1.72 -5.47 13.10
CA TRP A 503 -1.85 -5.04 14.51
C TRP A 503 -3.22 -5.42 15.09
N ILE A 504 -4.30 -5.20 14.32
CA ILE A 504 -5.66 -5.61 14.72
C ILE A 504 -5.73 -7.14 14.94
N ALA A 505 -5.18 -7.92 14.03
CA ALA A 505 -5.15 -9.39 14.16
C ALA A 505 -4.42 -9.84 15.43
N ALA A 506 -3.23 -9.29 15.69
CA ALA A 506 -2.44 -9.58 16.89
C ALA A 506 -3.17 -9.24 18.19
N GLU A 507 -3.81 -8.06 18.27
CA GLU A 507 -4.60 -7.70 19.44
C GLU A 507 -5.78 -8.64 19.71
N ARG A 508 -6.35 -9.25 18.66
CA ARG A 508 -7.43 -10.24 18.83
C ARG A 508 -6.90 -11.56 19.38
N MET A 509 -5.69 -11.95 19.00
CA MET A 509 -5.02 -13.15 19.46
C MET A 509 -4.52 -13.04 20.91
N LEU A 510 -4.16 -11.84 21.36
CA LEU A 510 -3.67 -11.59 22.72
C LEU A 510 -4.78 -11.53 23.77
N ARG A 511 -6.03 -11.47 23.37
CA ARG A 511 -7.23 -11.44 24.23
C ARG A 511 -7.73 -12.84 24.53
#